data_e9d5ff1d3eab0caef417e47836d642aa
#
_entry.id   e9d5ff1d3eab0caef417e47836d642aa
#
_cell.length_a   1.000
_cell.length_b   1.000
_cell.length_c   1.000
_cell.angle_alpha   90.00
_cell.angle_beta   90.00
_cell.angle_gamma   90.00
#
_symmetry.space_group_name_H-M   'P 1'
#
loop_
_entity.id
_entity.type
_entity.pdbx_description
1 polymer ?
#
loop_
_entity_poly.entity_id
_entity_poly.type
_entity_poly.pdbx_seq_one_letter_code
_entity_poly.pdbx_strand_id
1 'polypeptide(L)'
;MLSDFSGAKVYLACGYTDLRRGIDGLATIIEQQFNLDPCTDALFLFCGRRTDRIKALYWEGDGFLLLYKRLEKGKFQWPRSENEARSITPQQYRWLMEGLSIHQPKAHRKIGKIKFG
;
A
#
# COMPACT_ATOMS: atom_id res chain seq x y z
N MET A 1 -5.40 13.59 -0.30
CA MET A 1 -4.56 12.89 -1.30
C MET A 1 -3.81 11.75 -0.65
N LEU A 2 -3.30 10.83 -1.44
CA LEU A 2 -2.56 9.68 -0.90
C LEU A 2 -1.32 10.07 -0.12
N SER A 3 -0.73 11.22 -0.38
CA SER A 3 0.41 11.74 0.36
C SER A 3 0.08 12.22 1.78
N ASP A 4 -1.20 12.36 2.11
CA ASP A 4 -1.63 12.97 3.37
C ASP A 4 -1.84 11.96 4.49
N PHE A 5 -1.48 10.70 4.28
CA PHE A 5 -1.63 9.64 5.27
C PHE A 5 -0.36 9.44 6.09
N SER A 6 0.32 10.54 6.44
CA SER A 6 1.49 10.48 7.29
C SER A 6 1.10 9.99 8.69
N GLY A 7 1.85 9.02 9.21
CA GLY A 7 1.58 8.41 10.50
C GLY A 7 0.65 7.20 10.45
N ALA A 8 -0.13 7.03 9.40
CA ALA A 8 -0.92 5.82 9.23
C ALA A 8 -0.03 4.67 8.81
N LYS A 9 -0.36 3.46 9.28
CA LYS A 9 0.27 2.25 8.80
C LYS A 9 -0.15 2.00 7.37
N VAL A 10 0.75 1.53 6.51
CA VAL A 10 0.44 1.24 5.11
C VAL A 10 0.64 -0.24 4.84
N TYR A 11 -0.37 -0.87 4.29
CA TYR A 11 -0.32 -2.26 3.83
C TYR A 11 -0.51 -2.31 2.33
N LEU A 12 0.26 -3.17 1.67
CA LEU A 12 0.03 -3.53 0.28
C LEU A 12 -0.68 -4.88 0.21
N ALA A 13 -1.76 -4.94 -0.54
CA ALA A 13 -2.30 -6.23 -0.98
C ALA A 13 -1.41 -6.70 -2.13
N CYS A 14 -0.44 -7.57 -1.85
CA CYS A 14 0.46 -8.10 -2.85
C CYS A 14 -0.29 -8.95 -3.88
N GLY A 15 0.22 -9.01 -5.10
CA GLY A 15 -0.51 -9.61 -6.21
C GLY A 15 -1.55 -8.65 -6.78
N TYR A 16 -2.44 -9.19 -7.58
CA TYR A 16 -3.45 -8.37 -8.25
C TYR A 16 -4.79 -8.48 -7.58
N THR A 17 -5.49 -7.35 -7.55
CA THR A 17 -6.86 -7.27 -7.06
C THR A 17 -7.78 -6.85 -8.20
N ASP A 18 -8.97 -7.41 -8.26
CA ASP A 18 -10.01 -6.94 -9.16
C ASP A 18 -10.52 -5.58 -8.66
N LEU A 19 -10.09 -4.52 -9.31
CA LEU A 19 -10.41 -3.15 -8.90
C LEU A 19 -11.84 -2.73 -9.24
N ARG A 20 -12.65 -3.60 -9.82
CA ARG A 20 -14.10 -3.35 -9.92
C ARG A 20 -14.76 -3.44 -8.56
N ARG A 21 -14.10 -4.06 -7.58
CA ARG A 21 -14.59 -4.12 -6.20
C ARG A 21 -14.63 -2.74 -5.58
N GLY A 22 -15.72 -2.48 -4.86
CA GLY A 22 -15.87 -1.26 -4.07
C GLY A 22 -15.45 -1.48 -2.62
N ILE A 23 -15.92 -0.60 -1.75
CA ILE A 23 -15.57 -0.57 -0.33
C ILE A 23 -15.79 -1.95 0.33
N ASP A 24 -17.00 -2.50 0.21
CA ASP A 24 -17.34 -3.75 0.89
C ASP A 24 -16.48 -4.92 0.39
N GLY A 25 -16.27 -5.01 -0.91
CA GLY A 25 -15.44 -6.07 -1.48
C GLY A 25 -13.99 -5.98 -1.04
N LEU A 26 -13.42 -4.79 -0.99
CA LEU A 26 -12.05 -4.59 -0.54
C LEU A 26 -11.90 -4.82 0.96
N ALA A 27 -12.86 -4.34 1.77
CA ALA A 27 -12.86 -4.60 3.19
C ALA A 27 -12.95 -6.10 3.49
N THR A 28 -13.73 -6.82 2.70
CA THR A 28 -13.85 -8.28 2.83
C THR A 28 -12.52 -8.98 2.56
N ILE A 29 -11.76 -8.52 1.56
CA ILE A 29 -10.41 -9.06 1.29
C ILE A 29 -9.50 -8.86 2.50
N ILE A 30 -9.49 -7.66 3.07
CA ILE A 30 -8.67 -7.36 4.25
C ILE A 30 -9.01 -8.31 5.40
N GLU A 31 -10.28 -8.50 5.65
CA GLU A 31 -10.76 -9.28 6.77
C GLU A 31 -10.57 -10.78 6.56
N GLN A 32 -11.00 -11.29 5.40
CA GLN A 32 -11.06 -12.73 5.16
C GLN A 32 -9.78 -13.31 4.58
N GLN A 33 -9.09 -12.58 3.71
CA GLN A 33 -7.85 -13.10 3.12
C GLN A 33 -6.61 -12.76 3.93
N PHE A 34 -6.58 -11.58 4.54
CA PHE A 34 -5.39 -11.12 5.26
C PHE A 34 -5.52 -11.21 6.77
N ASN A 35 -6.70 -11.53 7.29
CA ASN A 35 -6.98 -11.60 8.73
C ASN A 35 -6.60 -10.29 9.45
N LEU A 36 -6.88 -9.17 8.81
CA LEU A 36 -6.65 -7.84 9.37
C LEU A 36 -8.00 -7.15 9.56
N ASP A 37 -8.01 -6.17 10.44
CA ASP A 37 -9.21 -5.36 10.67
C ASP A 37 -9.19 -4.16 9.72
N PRO A 38 -10.16 -4.04 8.80
CA PRO A 38 -10.21 -2.88 7.91
C PRO A 38 -10.54 -1.57 8.63
N CYS A 39 -11.14 -1.65 9.83
CA CYS A 39 -11.52 -0.48 10.62
C CYS A 39 -10.41 -0.07 11.59
N THR A 40 -9.20 0.14 11.08
CA THR A 40 -8.04 0.57 11.85
C THR A 40 -7.39 1.76 11.17
N ASP A 41 -6.49 2.44 11.88
CA ASP A 41 -5.71 3.55 11.32
C ASP A 41 -4.61 3.00 10.39
N ALA A 42 -5.05 2.49 9.27
CA ALA A 42 -4.18 1.89 8.27
C ALA A 42 -4.72 2.15 6.87
N LEU A 43 -3.81 2.45 5.96
CA LEU A 43 -4.12 2.61 4.54
C LEU A 43 -3.84 1.28 3.84
N PHE A 44 -4.84 0.72 3.17
CA PHE A 44 -4.70 -0.52 2.42
C PHE A 44 -4.68 -0.20 0.93
N LEU A 45 -3.60 -0.60 0.25
CA LEU A 45 -3.41 -0.34 -1.17
C LEU A 45 -3.61 -1.61 -1.99
N PHE A 46 -4.37 -1.48 -3.06
CA PHE A 46 -4.69 -2.56 -3.99
C PHE A 46 -4.32 -2.13 -5.40
N CYS A 47 -3.74 -3.04 -6.16
CA CYS A 47 -3.33 -2.76 -7.54
C CYS A 47 -4.01 -3.72 -8.50
N GLY A 48 -4.44 -3.19 -9.63
CA GLY A 48 -5.02 -3.99 -10.69
C GLY A 48 -3.96 -4.69 -11.55
N ARG A 49 -4.42 -5.61 -12.38
CA ARG A 49 -3.53 -6.39 -13.26
C ARG A 49 -2.72 -5.50 -14.21
N ARG A 50 -3.28 -4.38 -14.62
CA ARG A 50 -2.58 -3.44 -15.51
C ARG A 50 -1.49 -2.65 -14.84
N THR A 51 -1.42 -2.65 -13.52
CA THR A 51 -0.42 -1.96 -12.68
C THR A 51 -0.30 -0.45 -12.91
N ASP A 52 -1.18 0.15 -13.69
CA ASP A 52 -1.25 1.60 -13.88
C ASP A 52 -2.28 2.27 -12.96
N ARG A 53 -2.99 1.48 -12.16
CA ARG A 53 -4.06 1.98 -11.30
C ARG A 53 -4.08 1.25 -9.97
N ILE A 54 -4.40 2.03 -8.94
CA ILE A 54 -4.52 1.53 -7.58
C ILE A 54 -5.81 2.05 -6.95
N LYS A 55 -6.31 1.30 -5.99
CA LYS A 55 -7.32 1.78 -5.03
C LYS A 55 -6.73 1.76 -3.65
N ALA A 56 -7.12 2.72 -2.84
CA ALA A 56 -6.71 2.79 -1.45
C ALA A 56 -7.95 2.88 -0.57
N LEU A 57 -8.01 2.05 0.46
CA LEU A 57 -9.09 2.02 1.42
C LEU A 57 -8.58 2.48 2.78
N TYR A 58 -9.26 3.44 3.39
CA TYR A 58 -8.91 3.99 4.68
C TYR A 58 -10.14 4.18 5.54
N TRP A 59 -10.08 3.75 6.80
CA TRP A 59 -11.13 3.94 7.79
C TRP A 59 -10.92 5.26 8.52
N GLU A 60 -11.91 6.15 8.45
CA GLU A 60 -11.83 7.50 9.05
C GLU A 60 -12.46 7.59 10.44
N GLY A 61 -12.85 6.46 11.03
CA GLY A 61 -13.49 6.43 12.32
C GLY A 61 -15.02 6.41 12.26
N ASP A 62 -15.58 6.97 11.21
CA ASP A 62 -17.03 7.04 11.00
C ASP A 62 -17.46 6.45 9.65
N GLY A 63 -16.52 6.14 8.80
CA GLY A 63 -16.79 5.59 7.48
C GLY A 63 -15.51 5.30 6.72
N PHE A 64 -15.64 4.62 5.59
CA PHE A 64 -14.52 4.31 4.72
C PHE A 64 -14.35 5.40 3.66
N LEU A 65 -13.08 5.73 3.43
CA LEU A 65 -12.66 6.54 2.30
C LEU A 65 -12.05 5.60 1.25
N LEU A 66 -12.55 5.66 0.04
CA LEU A 66 -11.99 4.90 -1.08
C LEU A 66 -11.40 5.87 -2.09
N LEU A 67 -10.09 5.75 -2.31
CA LEU A 67 -9.37 6.56 -3.27
C LEU A 67 -9.01 5.73 -4.49
N TYR A 68 -9.03 6.34 -5.65
CA TYR A 68 -8.68 5.70 -6.91
C TYR A 68 -7.68 6.58 -7.66
N LYS A 69 -6.57 5.98 -8.06
CA LYS A 69 -5.56 6.68 -8.85
C LYS A 69 -5.20 5.86 -10.07
N ARG A 70 -5.26 6.48 -11.23
CA ARG A 70 -4.79 5.92 -12.49
C ARG A 70 -3.64 6.78 -13.00
N LEU A 71 -2.50 6.14 -13.26
CA LEU A 71 -1.38 6.82 -13.89
C LEU A 71 -1.69 7.01 -15.37
N GLU A 72 -1.49 8.21 -15.87
CA GLU A 72 -1.62 8.49 -17.31
C GLU A 72 -0.39 8.00 -18.08
N LYS A 73 0.76 7.92 -17.42
CA LYS A 73 2.00 7.35 -17.95
C LYS A 73 2.69 6.52 -16.89
N GLY A 74 3.30 5.43 -17.30
CA GLY A 74 4.06 4.57 -16.40
C GLY A 74 3.20 3.57 -15.67
N LYS A 75 3.83 2.84 -14.78
CA LYS A 75 3.21 1.77 -14.01
C LYS A 75 3.78 1.75 -12.61
N PHE A 76 3.01 1.22 -11.67
CA PHE A 76 3.49 0.91 -10.34
C PHE A 76 4.30 -0.39 -10.38
N GLN A 77 5.41 -0.43 -9.67
CA GLN A 77 6.20 -1.65 -9.50
C GLN A 77 5.61 -2.48 -8.36
N TRP A 78 4.51 -3.15 -8.63
CA TRP A 78 3.72 -3.82 -7.59
C TRP A 78 4.31 -5.18 -7.24
N PRO A 79 4.47 -5.51 -5.95
CA PRO A 79 4.93 -6.84 -5.54
C PRO A 79 3.95 -7.92 -6.00
N ARG A 80 4.48 -8.94 -6.66
CA ARG A 80 3.68 -10.03 -7.25
C ARG A 80 3.75 -11.32 -6.45
N SER A 81 4.29 -11.27 -5.25
CA SER A 81 4.31 -12.42 -4.38
C SER A 81 2.89 -12.87 -4.04
N GLU A 82 2.77 -14.02 -3.40
CA GLU A 82 1.49 -14.60 -3.04
C GLU A 82 0.58 -13.59 -2.33
N ASN A 83 -0.73 -13.86 -2.39
CA ASN A 83 -1.76 -13.04 -1.76
C ASN A 83 -1.47 -12.85 -0.27
N GLU A 84 -0.86 -11.75 0.06
CA GLU A 84 -0.54 -11.35 1.42
C GLU A 84 -0.67 -9.84 1.56
N ALA A 85 -0.95 -9.39 2.76
CA ALA A 85 -0.85 -7.98 3.09
C ALA A 85 0.54 -7.71 3.66
N ARG A 86 1.31 -6.88 2.97
CA ARG A 86 2.66 -6.51 3.40
C ARG A 86 2.67 -5.12 3.98
N SER A 87 3.10 -5.00 5.22
CA SER A 87 3.34 -3.69 5.84
C SER A 87 4.59 -3.06 5.22
N ILE A 88 4.49 -1.80 4.85
CA ILE A 88 5.61 -1.07 4.26
C ILE A 88 5.90 0.20 5.06
N THR A 89 7.14 0.67 4.95
CA THR A 89 7.58 1.90 5.61
C THR A 89 7.12 3.13 4.83
N PRO A 90 7.10 4.32 5.45
CA PRO A 90 6.82 5.55 4.73
C PRO A 90 7.76 5.79 3.55
N GLN A 91 9.03 5.40 3.66
CA GLN A 91 9.98 5.51 2.56
C GLN A 91 9.61 4.58 1.40
N GLN A 92 9.27 3.33 1.69
CA GLN A 92 8.82 2.37 0.68
C GLN A 92 7.54 2.85 -0.01
N TYR A 93 6.63 3.45 0.76
CA TYR A 93 5.42 4.04 0.21
C TYR A 93 5.75 5.16 -0.80
N ARG A 94 6.68 6.05 -0.46
CA ARG A 94 7.12 7.11 -1.37
C ARG A 94 7.74 6.53 -2.63
N TRP A 95 8.61 5.53 -2.50
CA TRP A 95 9.20 4.86 -3.66
C TRP A 95 8.12 4.30 -4.58
N LEU A 96 7.16 3.60 -4.01
CA LEU A 96 6.08 2.99 -4.78
C LEU A 96 5.26 4.04 -5.53
N MET A 97 4.93 5.15 -4.88
CA MET A 97 4.17 6.23 -5.50
C MET A 97 4.97 6.95 -6.59
N GLU A 98 6.28 6.90 -6.53
CA GLU A 98 7.17 7.47 -7.54
C GLU A 98 7.46 6.51 -8.70
N GLY A 99 6.86 5.33 -8.69
CA GLY A 99 7.07 4.32 -9.74
C GLY A 99 8.27 3.42 -9.51
N LEU A 100 8.83 3.44 -8.30
CA LEU A 100 9.95 2.58 -7.93
C LEU A 100 9.47 1.34 -7.19
N SER A 101 10.32 0.32 -7.18
CA SER A 101 10.09 -0.88 -6.36
C SER A 101 10.25 -0.56 -4.88
N ILE A 102 9.50 -1.24 -4.02
CA ILE A 102 9.71 -1.15 -2.57
C ILE A 102 11.05 -1.75 -2.13
N HIS A 103 11.68 -2.52 -2.99
CA HIS A 103 13.01 -3.08 -2.75
C HIS A 103 14.03 -2.28 -3.55
N GLN A 104 14.90 -1.58 -2.85
CA GLN A 104 15.94 -0.75 -3.43
C GLN A 104 17.29 -1.20 -2.87
N PRO A 105 17.95 -2.18 -3.51
CA PRO A 105 19.18 -2.78 -2.96
C PRO A 105 20.35 -1.81 -2.85
N LYS A 106 20.31 -0.70 -3.60
CA LYS A 106 21.36 0.32 -3.56
C LYS A 106 21.07 1.44 -2.56
N ALA A 107 19.90 1.41 -1.90
CA ALA A 107 19.61 2.41 -0.88
C ALA A 107 20.46 2.17 0.36
N HIS A 108 20.93 3.26 0.96
CA HIS A 108 21.69 3.17 2.21
C HIS A 108 20.78 2.69 3.33
N ARG A 109 21.25 1.72 4.07
CA ARG A 109 20.55 1.26 5.26
C ARG A 109 20.82 2.21 6.42
N LYS A 110 19.83 2.39 7.27
CA LYS A 110 20.06 3.10 8.52
C LYS A 110 21.04 2.30 9.36
N ILE A 111 22.05 2.99 9.85
CA ILE A 111 23.00 2.41 10.77
C ILE A 111 22.49 2.71 12.17
N GLY A 112 22.55 1.75 13.05
CA GLY A 112 22.26 1.95 14.45
C GLY A 112 23.28 2.89 15.10
N LYS A 113 23.19 3.03 16.42
CA LYS A 113 24.10 3.91 17.15
C LYS A 113 25.56 3.52 16.89
N ILE A 114 26.34 4.48 16.40
CA ILE A 114 27.77 4.29 16.18
C ILE A 114 28.51 4.80 17.41
N LYS A 115 29.51 4.05 17.84
CA LYS A 115 30.39 4.44 18.94
C LYS A 115 31.66 5.05 18.36
N PHE A 116 31.93 6.29 18.71
CA PHE A 116 33.14 6.99 18.30
C PHE A 116 34.17 7.01 19.43
N GLY A 117 35.38 6.78 19.08
CA GLY A 117 36.49 6.78 20.02
C GLY A 117 37.04 5.38 20.26
#